data_ce5419ffe57b28492a5c814a03420f12
#
_entry.id   ce5419ffe57b28492a5c814a03420f12
#
_cell.length_a   1.000
_cell.length_b   1.000
_cell.length_c   1.000
_cell.angle_alpha   90.00
_cell.angle_beta   90.00
_cell.angle_gamma   90.00
#
_symmetry.space_group_name_H-M   'P 1'
#
loop_
_entity.id
_entity.type
_entity.pdbx_description
1 polymer ?
#
loop_
_entity_poly.entity_id
_entity_poly.type
_entity_poly.pdbx_seq_one_letter_code
_entity_poly.pdbx_strand_id
1 'polypeptide(L)'
;MQVRLVDGKGNVCGETSLTVSSRQWKTYKAVITAKATADTHLEIIPQSVGELNLDMISLFPQHTFKGRKNGLRKDLAQVLADIHPRFIRFPGGCVAHGDGLKNIYQWKNTVGP
;
A
#
# COMPACT_ATOMS: atom_id res chain seq x y z
N MET A 1 -4.16 12.96 14.28
CA MET A 1 -4.76 12.29 13.14
C MET A 1 -5.06 10.87 13.53
N GLN A 2 -6.26 10.39 13.30
CA GLN A 2 -6.67 9.00 13.52
C GLN A 2 -6.75 8.29 12.17
N VAL A 3 -6.35 7.04 12.13
CA VAL A 3 -6.39 6.19 10.93
C VAL A 3 -7.16 4.92 11.26
N ARG A 4 -8.18 4.58 10.48
CA ARG A 4 -9.09 3.46 10.73
C ARG A 4 -9.24 2.57 9.50
N LEU A 5 -9.51 1.31 9.75
CA LEU A 5 -10.06 0.36 8.78
C LEU A 5 -11.54 0.16 9.11
N VAL A 6 -12.42 0.50 8.19
CA VAL A 6 -13.88 0.47 8.40
C VAL A 6 -14.51 -0.47 7.38
N ASP A 7 -15.39 -1.35 7.82
CA ASP A 7 -16.13 -2.28 6.95
C ASP A 7 -17.32 -1.57 6.24
N GLY A 8 -17.96 -2.28 5.31
CA GLY A 8 -19.11 -1.76 4.57
C GLY A 8 -20.36 -1.50 5.42
N LYS A 9 -20.35 -1.87 6.71
CA LYS A 9 -21.43 -1.63 7.68
C LYS A 9 -21.10 -0.47 8.64
N GLY A 10 -19.92 0.14 8.50
CA GLY A 10 -19.44 1.21 9.37
C GLY A 10 -18.75 0.74 10.65
N ASN A 11 -18.44 -0.56 10.80
CA ASN A 11 -17.73 -1.04 11.97
C ASN A 11 -16.22 -0.83 11.83
N VAL A 12 -15.58 -0.36 12.91
CA VAL A 12 -14.13 -0.17 12.96
C VAL A 12 -13.44 -1.52 13.20
N CYS A 13 -12.79 -2.03 12.16
CA CYS A 13 -12.04 -3.29 12.18
C CYS A 13 -10.62 -3.14 12.74
N GLY A 14 -10.09 -1.94 12.75
CA GLY A 14 -8.77 -1.62 13.33
C GLY A 14 -8.53 -0.13 13.28
N GLU A 15 -7.74 0.37 14.22
CA GLU A 15 -7.42 1.79 14.28
C GLU A 15 -6.05 2.05 14.89
N THR A 16 -5.50 3.20 14.57
CA THR A 16 -4.27 3.73 15.17
C THR A 16 -4.29 5.26 15.12
N SER A 17 -3.38 5.88 15.86
CA SER A 17 -3.25 7.34 15.89
C SER A 17 -1.83 7.75 15.52
N LEU A 18 -1.73 8.88 14.82
CA LEU A 18 -0.48 9.51 14.44
C LEU A 18 -0.48 10.98 14.89
N THR A 19 0.61 11.41 15.51
CA THR A 19 0.84 12.82 15.79
C THR A 19 1.63 13.43 14.63
N VAL A 20 0.98 14.32 13.88
CA VAL A 20 1.58 15.05 12.76
C VAL A 20 1.86 16.47 13.22
N SER A 21 3.14 16.83 13.32
CA SER A 21 3.58 18.14 13.83
C SER A 21 4.53 18.90 12.89
N SER A 22 4.98 18.26 11.82
CA SER A 22 5.91 18.88 10.87
C SER A 22 5.18 19.78 9.87
N ARG A 23 5.75 20.95 9.60
CA ARG A 23 5.34 21.83 8.50
C ARG A 23 6.05 21.51 7.18
N GLN A 24 7.00 20.58 7.22
CA GLN A 24 7.70 20.08 6.03
C GLN A 24 7.24 18.66 5.73
N TRP A 25 7.37 18.25 4.48
CA TRP A 25 7.12 16.87 4.08
C TRP A 25 7.92 15.89 4.92
N LYS A 26 7.22 14.95 5.56
CA LYS A 26 7.81 13.93 6.41
C LYS A 26 7.02 12.63 6.32
N THR A 27 7.74 11.51 6.25
CA THR A 27 7.11 10.20 6.28
C THR A 27 6.73 9.81 7.70
N TYR A 28 5.45 9.50 7.90
CA TYR A 28 4.92 8.95 9.15
C TYR A 28 4.54 7.48 8.93
N LYS A 29 4.72 6.67 9.95
CA LYS A 29 4.42 5.23 9.91
C LYS A 29 3.67 4.85 11.17
N ALA A 30 2.67 3.99 11.01
CA ALA A 30 1.95 3.38 12.11
C ALA A 30 1.57 1.94 11.74
N VAL A 31 1.23 1.17 12.75
CA VAL A 31 0.71 -0.20 12.58
C VAL A 31 -0.76 -0.18 12.98
N ILE A 32 -1.59 -0.79 12.15
CA ILE A 32 -3.00 -1.04 12.44
C ILE A 32 -3.15 -2.55 12.64
N THR A 33 -3.67 -2.96 13.78
CA THR A 33 -4.02 -4.37 14.04
C THR A 33 -5.48 -4.56 13.71
N ALA A 34 -5.76 -5.35 12.68
CA ALA A 34 -7.13 -5.72 12.32
C ALA A 34 -7.68 -6.76 13.32
N LYS A 35 -8.90 -6.54 13.80
CA LYS A 35 -9.60 -7.45 14.73
C LYS A 35 -10.35 -8.57 14.02
N ALA A 36 -10.58 -8.42 12.70
CA ALA A 36 -11.27 -9.37 11.87
C ALA A 36 -10.79 -9.29 10.42
N THR A 37 -11.07 -10.33 9.62
CA THR A 37 -10.92 -10.31 8.17
C THR A 37 -12.24 -9.82 7.55
N ALA A 38 -12.18 -8.69 6.87
CA ALA A 38 -13.33 -8.09 6.19
C ALA A 38 -12.86 -7.22 5.02
N ASP A 39 -13.76 -6.96 4.09
CA ASP A 39 -13.56 -5.91 3.10
C ASP A 39 -13.69 -4.56 3.79
N THR A 40 -12.64 -3.76 3.76
CA THR A 40 -12.56 -2.49 4.47
C THR A 40 -12.04 -1.38 3.57
N HIS A 41 -12.39 -0.16 3.92
CA HIS A 41 -11.74 1.04 3.40
C HIS A 41 -10.91 1.72 4.50
N LEU A 42 -9.91 2.48 4.08
CA LEU A 42 -9.05 3.25 4.97
C LEU A 42 -9.63 4.65 5.16
N GLU A 43 -9.86 5.04 6.41
CA GLU A 43 -10.24 6.40 6.78
C GLU A 43 -9.07 7.12 7.46
N ILE A 44 -8.85 8.36 7.07
CA ILE A 44 -7.87 9.25 7.69
C ILE A 44 -8.63 10.47 8.22
N ILE A 45 -8.66 10.61 9.53
CA ILE A 45 -9.49 11.58 10.23
C ILE A 45 -8.61 12.59 10.96
N PRO A 46 -8.57 13.86 10.51
CA PRO A 46 -7.94 14.93 11.26
C PRO A 46 -8.65 15.10 12.62
N GLN A 47 -7.87 15.28 13.69
CA GLN A 47 -8.40 15.44 15.06
C GLN A 47 -8.35 16.89 15.55
N SER A 48 -7.84 17.79 14.73
CA SER A 48 -7.75 19.22 15.04
C SER A 48 -8.05 20.06 13.81
N VAL A 49 -8.46 21.28 14.04
CA VAL A 49 -8.63 22.28 12.98
C VAL A 49 -7.25 22.68 12.45
N GLY A 50 -7.11 22.74 11.13
CA GLY A 50 -5.86 23.13 10.48
C GLY A 50 -5.79 22.65 9.04
N GLU A 51 -4.70 22.96 8.37
CA GLU A 51 -4.37 22.48 7.03
C GLU A 51 -3.51 21.22 7.13
N LEU A 52 -3.88 20.19 6.37
CA LEU A 52 -3.16 18.93 6.30
C LEU A 52 -3.01 18.52 4.84
N ASN A 53 -1.77 18.46 4.39
CA ASN A 53 -1.42 17.97 3.06
C ASN A 53 -0.93 16.54 3.18
N LEU A 54 -1.53 15.60 2.42
CA LEU A 54 -1.20 14.19 2.41
C LEU A 54 -0.76 13.75 1.02
N ASP A 55 0.28 12.92 0.96
CA ASP A 55 0.77 12.30 -0.26
C ASP A 55 1.34 10.91 0.02
N MET A 56 1.45 10.09 -1.01
CA MET A 56 2.06 8.76 -0.97
C MET A 56 1.51 7.84 0.15
N ILE A 57 0.18 7.84 0.31
CA ILE A 57 -0.49 6.98 1.30
C ILE A 57 -0.42 5.54 0.84
N SER A 58 0.09 4.65 1.70
CA SER A 58 0.21 3.23 1.40
C SER A 58 -0.07 2.36 2.62
N LEU A 59 -0.64 1.19 2.38
CA LEU A 59 -0.94 0.18 3.39
C LEU A 59 -0.33 -1.15 2.96
N PHE A 60 0.60 -1.67 3.77
CA PHE A 60 1.29 -2.92 3.50
C PHE A 60 1.08 -3.92 4.64
N PRO A 61 1.04 -5.22 4.35
CA PRO A 61 1.02 -6.24 5.39
C PRO A 61 2.32 -6.19 6.22
N GLN A 62 2.20 -6.40 7.53
CA GLN A 62 3.37 -6.46 8.40
C GLN A 62 4.19 -7.73 8.14
N HIS A 63 3.51 -8.86 7.91
CA HIS A 63 4.14 -10.14 7.60
C HIS A 63 4.22 -10.32 6.07
N THR A 64 5.37 -10.00 5.52
CA THR A 64 5.64 -10.08 4.08
C THR A 64 6.41 -11.36 3.72
N PHE A 65 6.39 -11.71 2.44
CA PHE A 65 7.19 -12.81 1.91
C PHE A 65 8.68 -12.51 2.11
N LYS A 66 9.40 -13.47 2.73
CA LYS A 66 10.81 -13.34 3.13
C LYS A 66 11.11 -12.13 4.03
N GLY A 67 10.12 -11.62 4.75
CA GLY A 67 10.30 -10.49 5.67
C GLY A 67 10.70 -9.17 5.01
N ARG A 68 10.45 -9.00 3.71
CA ARG A 68 10.85 -7.78 2.99
C ARG A 68 9.98 -6.60 3.39
N LYS A 69 10.59 -5.46 3.64
CA LYS A 69 9.88 -4.21 3.89
C LYS A 69 9.03 -3.84 2.67
N ASN A 70 7.77 -3.48 2.88
CA ASN A 70 6.79 -3.18 1.83
C ASN A 70 6.68 -4.31 0.78
N GLY A 71 6.95 -5.54 1.21
CA GLY A 71 6.96 -6.71 0.35
C GLY A 71 5.57 -7.26 0.06
N LEU A 72 5.55 -8.29 -0.74
CA LEU A 72 4.32 -8.99 -1.11
C LEU A 72 3.71 -9.73 0.09
N ARG A 73 2.40 -9.90 0.07
CA ARG A 73 1.67 -10.78 1.00
C ARG A 73 2.30 -12.16 1.02
N LYS A 74 2.62 -12.64 2.24
CA LYS A 74 3.39 -13.88 2.42
C LYS A 74 2.69 -15.10 1.83
N ASP A 75 1.39 -15.25 2.07
CA ASP A 75 0.60 -16.38 1.60
C ASP A 75 0.55 -16.48 0.08
N LEU A 76 0.21 -15.39 -0.62
CA LEU A 76 0.12 -15.37 -2.08
C LEU A 76 1.50 -15.53 -2.74
N ALA A 77 2.50 -14.85 -2.22
CA ALA A 77 3.85 -14.94 -2.78
C ALA A 77 4.47 -16.33 -2.54
N GLN A 78 4.11 -17.02 -1.45
CA GLN A 78 4.55 -18.39 -1.20
C GLN A 78 3.96 -19.36 -2.23
N VAL A 79 2.67 -19.26 -2.53
CA VAL A 79 2.03 -20.09 -3.58
C VAL A 79 2.73 -19.91 -4.92
N LEU A 80 3.03 -18.66 -5.31
CA LEU A 80 3.78 -18.40 -6.54
C LEU A 80 5.20 -18.97 -6.51
N ALA A 81 5.87 -18.90 -5.37
CA ALA A 81 7.20 -19.48 -5.20
C ALA A 81 7.19 -21.00 -5.28
N ASP A 82 6.15 -21.66 -4.75
CA ASP A 82 6.00 -23.11 -4.74
C ASP A 82 5.74 -23.69 -6.16
N ILE A 83 5.18 -22.88 -7.06
CA ILE A 83 5.05 -23.22 -8.50
C ILE A 83 6.41 -23.31 -9.20
N HIS A 84 7.46 -22.69 -8.63
CA HIS A 84 8.82 -22.65 -9.19
C HIS A 84 8.87 -22.15 -10.65
N PRO A 85 8.28 -20.97 -10.96
CA PRO A 85 8.27 -20.48 -12.33
C PRO A 85 9.69 -20.25 -12.86
N ARG A 86 9.96 -20.70 -14.08
CA ARG A 86 11.25 -20.48 -14.74
C ARG A 86 11.45 -19.02 -15.14
N PHE A 87 10.37 -18.32 -15.44
CA PHE A 87 10.37 -16.91 -15.79
C PHE A 87 9.04 -16.26 -15.49
N ILE A 88 9.03 -14.94 -15.37
CA ILE A 88 7.83 -14.11 -15.26
C ILE A 88 7.89 -13.05 -16.35
N ARG A 89 6.81 -12.95 -17.14
CA ARG A 89 6.64 -11.87 -18.11
C ARG A 89 5.86 -10.71 -17.46
N PHE A 90 6.49 -9.55 -17.38
CA PHE A 90 5.90 -8.36 -16.80
C PHE A 90 6.30 -7.09 -17.59
N PRO A 91 5.39 -6.15 -17.80
CA PRO A 91 3.96 -6.15 -17.49
C PRO A 91 3.11 -6.94 -18.49
N GLY A 92 3.55 -7.08 -19.71
CA GLY A 92 2.85 -7.80 -20.78
C GLY A 92 1.71 -7.03 -21.45
N GLY A 93 1.30 -7.51 -22.63
CA GLY A 93 0.18 -6.96 -23.39
C GLY A 93 0.37 -5.52 -23.90
N CYS A 94 -0.74 -4.86 -24.18
CA CYS A 94 -0.76 -3.52 -24.75
C CYS A 94 -0.08 -2.46 -23.87
N VAL A 95 -0.06 -2.65 -22.56
CA VAL A 95 0.63 -1.76 -21.63
C VAL A 95 2.13 -1.72 -21.92
N ALA A 96 2.73 -2.83 -22.34
CA ALA A 96 4.18 -2.91 -22.57
C ALA A 96 4.65 -2.07 -23.75
N HIS A 97 3.87 -2.02 -24.85
CA HIS A 97 4.29 -1.30 -26.06
C HIS A 97 3.64 0.09 -26.19
N GLY A 98 2.53 0.35 -25.46
CA GLY A 98 1.77 1.59 -25.61
C GLY A 98 1.30 1.82 -27.06
N ASP A 99 0.96 3.07 -27.38
CA ASP A 99 0.60 3.50 -28.74
C ASP A 99 1.80 4.07 -29.52
N GLY A 100 2.99 4.02 -28.97
CA GLY A 100 4.22 4.52 -29.57
C GLY A 100 5.33 4.80 -28.55
N LEU A 101 6.47 5.28 -29.01
CA LEU A 101 7.66 5.51 -28.17
C LEU A 101 7.43 6.48 -27.01
N LYS A 102 6.45 7.38 -27.12
CA LYS A 102 6.17 8.41 -26.09
C LYS A 102 5.48 7.82 -24.85
N ASN A 103 4.69 6.76 -25.03
CA ASN A 103 3.91 6.14 -23.95
C ASN A 103 4.20 4.64 -23.74
N ILE A 104 5.31 4.16 -24.29
CA ILE A 104 5.82 2.81 -23.97
C ILE A 104 6.07 2.68 -22.46
N TYR A 105 5.72 1.53 -21.88
CA TYR A 105 5.93 1.28 -20.47
C TYR A 105 7.41 1.37 -20.08
N GLN A 106 7.71 2.34 -19.24
CA GLN A 106 9.06 2.55 -18.70
C GLN A 106 9.16 1.93 -17.32
N TRP A 107 9.53 0.65 -17.23
CA TRP A 107 9.64 -0.06 -15.95
C TRP A 107 10.53 0.66 -14.93
N LYS A 108 11.52 1.40 -15.38
CA LYS A 108 12.42 2.20 -14.54
C LYS A 108 11.68 3.23 -13.69
N ASN A 109 10.57 3.76 -14.20
CA ASN A 109 9.75 4.74 -13.48
C ASN A 109 8.95 4.13 -12.33
N THR A 110 8.89 2.80 -12.25
CA THR A 110 8.23 2.07 -11.15
C THR A 110 9.20 1.66 -10.06
N VAL A 111 10.48 1.88 -10.26
CA VAL A 111 11.53 1.66 -9.26
C VAL A 111 11.79 3.01 -8.59
N GLY A 112 11.08 3.24 -7.51
CA GLY A 112 11.23 4.47 -6.72
C GLY A 112 12.46 4.44 -5.81
N PRO A 113 12.85 5.61 -5.28
CA PRO A 113 13.84 5.71 -4.23
C PRO A 113 13.41 5.03 -2.95
#